data_c7d040133f37a86e1d01fec7f7060c04
#
_entry.id   c7d040133f37a86e1d01fec7f7060c04
#
_cell.length_a   1.000
_cell.length_b   1.000
_cell.length_c   1.000
_cell.angle_alpha   90.00
_cell.angle_beta   90.00
_cell.angle_gamma   90.00
#
_symmetry.space_group_name_H-M   'P 1'
#
loop_
_entity.id
_entity.type
_entity.pdbx_description
1 polymer ?
#
loop_
_entity_poly.entity_id
_entity_poly.type
_entity_poly.pdbx_seq_one_letter_code
_entity_poly.pdbx_strand_id
1 'polypeptide(L)'
;MKRILTIIVSALCLNIYHEAIAQNDNHAQDAVYLLSNPQTGRWSYIETDSKGTQKAIVYYSVESIKGDGVNGNIKLRIDEVPYASPKDTTTSFLFFRFKDGEFMMDMSTRMIVDFFGSTIEEKYPNLTEEQKTAVIEHLKSDYAKISGEIRGIPRYPKVGKLPDYEFQFKFTLMNMKVVGQDRRIVGTERIQTEAGLFDCFIMEETISTKALIFKDVEKTKSWYAYGIGLVKEITCDKDGKLVSTMILNKIY
;
A
#
# COMPACT_ATOMS: atom_id res chain seq x y z
N MET A 1 -15.98 -2.50 -6.94
CA MET A 1 -15.06 -1.62 -7.68
C MET A 1 -14.60 -0.40 -6.86
N LYS A 2 -15.47 0.43 -6.25
CA LYS A 2 -15.02 1.54 -5.38
C LYS A 2 -14.06 1.09 -4.27
N ARG A 3 -14.38 0.00 -3.53
CA ARG A 3 -13.53 -0.54 -2.45
C ARG A 3 -12.17 -1.04 -2.94
N ILE A 4 -12.12 -1.65 -4.12
CA ILE A 4 -10.87 -2.15 -4.73
C ILE A 4 -9.94 -0.99 -5.07
N LEU A 5 -10.50 0.11 -5.57
CA LEU A 5 -9.74 1.32 -5.89
C LEU A 5 -9.20 2.00 -4.62
N THR A 6 -10.01 2.04 -3.56
CA THR A 6 -9.60 2.55 -2.24
C THR A 6 -8.48 1.71 -1.65
N ILE A 7 -8.52 0.37 -1.77
CA ILE A 7 -7.43 -0.51 -1.33
C ILE A 7 -6.15 -0.22 -2.10
N ILE A 8 -6.21 -0.04 -3.42
CA ILE A 8 -5.04 0.31 -4.23
C ILE A 8 -4.49 1.68 -3.80
N VAL A 9 -5.35 2.66 -3.57
CA VAL A 9 -4.95 4.01 -3.17
C VAL A 9 -4.42 4.03 -1.73
N SER A 10 -5.09 3.36 -0.79
CA SER A 10 -4.60 3.22 0.59
C SER A 10 -3.31 2.41 0.66
N ALA A 11 -3.14 1.43 -0.22
CA ALA A 11 -1.92 0.66 -0.36
C ALA A 11 -0.74 1.47 -0.91
N LEU A 12 -1.02 2.53 -1.67
CA LEU A 12 -0.02 3.47 -2.15
C LEU A 12 0.68 4.22 -1.03
N CYS A 13 0.00 4.39 0.09
CA CYS A 13 0.49 5.10 1.25
C CYS A 13 1.17 4.18 2.28
N LEU A 14 1.10 2.85 2.08
CA LEU A 14 1.57 1.89 3.06
C LEU A 14 3.03 1.51 2.83
N ASN A 15 3.83 1.94 3.75
CA ASN A 15 5.23 1.56 3.86
C ASN A 15 5.42 0.76 5.14
N ILE A 16 5.96 -0.41 5.01
CA ILE A 16 5.89 -1.47 6.01
C ILE A 16 7.22 -1.75 6.68
N TYR A 17 7.16 -1.98 7.98
CA TYR A 17 8.36 -2.25 8.79
C TYR A 17 8.23 -3.30 9.83
N HIS A 18 9.36 -3.94 10.09
CA HIS A 18 9.70 -4.55 11.37
C HIS A 18 11.17 -4.32 11.71
N GLU A 19 11.46 -4.10 13.00
CA GLU A 19 12.81 -3.91 13.50
C GLU A 19 13.72 -5.10 13.22
N ALA A 20 14.91 -4.80 12.65
CA ALA A 20 16.07 -5.63 12.84
C ALA A 20 16.69 -5.32 14.18
N ILE A 21 16.86 -6.32 15.00
CA ILE A 21 17.86 -6.24 16.05
C ILE A 21 19.19 -6.03 15.32
N ALA A 22 19.66 -4.78 15.41
CA ALA A 22 20.88 -4.36 14.79
C ALA A 22 22.05 -5.19 15.32
N GLN A 23 22.69 -5.94 14.46
CA GLN A 23 24.10 -6.22 14.60
C GLN A 23 24.85 -5.23 13.72
N ASN A 24 25.39 -4.20 14.36
CA ASN A 24 26.54 -3.40 13.95
C ASN A 24 26.55 -2.75 12.56
N ASP A 25 25.50 -1.99 12.19
CA ASP A 25 25.68 -0.94 11.20
C ASP A 25 24.88 0.29 11.61
N ASN A 26 25.59 1.36 12.01
CA ASN A 26 24.99 2.62 12.46
C ASN A 26 24.11 3.32 11.41
N HIS A 27 24.07 2.82 10.19
CA HIS A 27 23.23 3.31 9.09
C HIS A 27 21.87 2.59 8.94
N ALA A 28 21.70 1.42 9.54
CA ALA A 28 20.45 0.66 9.44
C ALA A 28 19.32 1.29 10.27
N GLN A 29 19.64 2.01 11.35
CA GLN A 29 18.66 2.67 12.23
C GLN A 29 18.00 3.89 11.61
N ASP A 30 18.59 4.48 10.57
CA ASP A 30 18.12 5.72 9.95
C ASP A 30 17.16 5.48 8.76
N ALA A 31 16.86 4.25 8.42
CA ALA A 31 15.99 3.95 7.30
C ALA A 31 14.52 3.90 7.74
N VAL A 32 13.65 4.62 7.03
CA VAL A 32 12.18 4.47 7.22
C VAL A 32 11.78 3.03 6.94
N TYR A 33 12.62 2.31 6.21
CA TYR A 33 12.38 0.94 5.80
C TYR A 33 13.47 0.01 6.30
N LEU A 34 13.10 -0.90 7.19
CA LEU A 34 13.95 -1.99 7.67
C LEU A 34 13.32 -3.32 7.32
N LEU A 35 14.06 -4.12 6.57
CA LEU A 35 13.65 -5.45 6.19
C LEU A 35 14.39 -6.49 7.02
N SER A 36 14.15 -6.51 8.30
CA SER A 36 15.06 -7.31 9.07
C SER A 36 14.53 -8.59 9.67
N ASN A 37 13.25 -8.74 9.81
CA ASN A 37 12.71 -10.01 10.30
C ASN A 37 11.35 -10.35 9.68
N PRO A 38 11.33 -11.17 8.61
CA PRO A 38 10.08 -11.59 7.97
C PRO A 38 9.19 -12.45 8.87
N GLN A 39 9.72 -13.00 9.96
CA GLN A 39 8.97 -13.93 10.81
C GLN A 39 7.99 -13.26 11.77
N THR A 40 8.09 -11.94 11.98
CA THR A 40 7.26 -11.22 12.95
C THR A 40 6.47 -10.05 12.36
N GLY A 41 6.48 -9.89 11.03
CA GLY A 41 5.84 -8.78 10.37
C GLY A 41 4.31 -8.88 10.29
N ARG A 42 3.63 -8.65 11.41
CA ARG A 42 2.18 -8.47 11.42
C ARG A 42 1.81 -7.25 12.26
N TRP A 43 0.93 -6.41 11.72
CA TRP A 43 0.39 -5.26 12.43
C TRP A 43 -1.03 -4.96 11.96
N SER A 44 -1.72 -4.11 12.69
CA SER A 44 -3.08 -3.74 12.36
C SER A 44 -3.30 -2.24 12.46
N TYR A 45 -4.22 -1.76 11.63
CA TYR A 45 -4.73 -0.40 11.63
C TYR A 45 -6.22 -0.39 11.93
N ILE A 46 -6.69 0.68 12.55
CA ILE A 46 -8.11 1.00 12.64
C ILE A 46 -8.42 2.03 11.56
N GLU A 47 -9.39 1.72 10.71
CA GLU A 47 -9.95 2.65 9.73
C GLU A 47 -11.24 3.25 10.26
N THR A 48 -11.36 4.58 10.16
CA THR A 48 -12.57 5.34 10.52
C THR A 48 -13.05 6.16 9.34
N ASP A 49 -14.36 6.44 9.28
CA ASP A 49 -14.96 7.35 8.30
C ASP A 49 -14.79 8.82 8.72
N SER A 50 -15.34 9.73 7.90
CA SER A 50 -15.32 11.18 8.15
C SER A 50 -16.02 11.64 9.44
N LYS A 51 -16.78 10.75 10.10
CA LYS A 51 -17.46 11.00 11.37
C LYS A 51 -16.73 10.38 12.55
N GLY A 52 -15.57 9.73 12.32
CA GLY A 52 -14.83 8.99 13.33
C GLY A 52 -15.43 7.62 13.66
N THR A 53 -16.40 7.14 12.88
CA THR A 53 -16.99 5.81 13.08
C THR A 53 -16.02 4.76 12.54
N GLN A 54 -15.68 3.76 13.35
CA GLN A 54 -14.83 2.66 12.93
C GLN A 54 -15.49 1.84 11.84
N LYS A 55 -14.79 1.64 10.74
CA LYS A 55 -15.25 0.89 9.57
C LYS A 55 -14.65 -0.49 9.48
N ALA A 56 -13.35 -0.59 9.70
CA ALA A 56 -12.62 -1.83 9.59
C ALA A 56 -11.41 -1.87 10.52
N ILE A 57 -10.94 -3.09 10.79
CA ILE A 57 -9.55 -3.35 11.19
C ILE A 57 -8.86 -3.92 9.97
N VAL A 58 -7.72 -3.33 9.61
CA VAL A 58 -6.93 -3.77 8.47
C VAL A 58 -5.65 -4.39 9.00
N TYR A 59 -5.49 -5.68 8.76
CA TYR A 59 -4.28 -6.43 9.14
C TYR A 59 -3.33 -6.51 7.98
N TYR A 60 -2.07 -6.27 8.26
CA TYR A 60 -0.97 -6.47 7.33
C TYR A 60 -0.07 -7.58 7.83
N SER A 61 0.31 -8.47 6.96
CA SER A 61 1.23 -9.56 7.26
C SER A 61 2.24 -9.70 6.14
N VAL A 62 3.53 -9.78 6.50
CA VAL A 62 4.59 -10.09 5.54
C VAL A 62 4.52 -11.57 5.21
N GLU A 63 4.23 -11.92 3.96
CA GLU A 63 4.23 -13.31 3.50
C GLU A 63 5.60 -13.77 3.01
N SER A 64 6.31 -12.88 2.34
CA SER A 64 7.68 -13.19 1.91
C SER A 64 8.50 -11.94 1.68
N ILE A 65 9.80 -12.04 1.98
CA ILE A 65 10.83 -11.07 1.62
C ILE A 65 11.91 -11.80 0.85
N LYS A 66 12.39 -11.20 -0.24
CA LYS A 66 13.51 -11.68 -1.03
C LYS A 66 14.45 -10.51 -1.29
N GLY A 67 15.75 -10.71 -1.08
CA GLY A 67 16.77 -9.68 -1.31
C GLY A 67 17.59 -9.36 -0.07
N ASP A 68 18.41 -8.31 -0.17
CA ASP A 68 19.44 -7.93 0.81
C ASP A 68 19.11 -6.66 1.61
N GLY A 69 17.87 -6.19 1.54
CA GLY A 69 17.42 -4.95 2.22
C GLY A 69 17.73 -3.67 1.43
N VAL A 70 18.57 -3.72 0.41
CA VAL A 70 18.84 -2.61 -0.52
C VAL A 70 18.10 -2.84 -1.84
N ASN A 71 18.14 -4.09 -2.29
CA ASN A 71 17.43 -4.57 -3.46
C ASN A 71 16.60 -5.80 -3.09
N GLY A 72 15.36 -5.84 -3.49
CA GLY A 72 14.51 -6.98 -3.16
C GLY A 72 13.04 -6.76 -3.41
N ASN A 73 12.27 -7.77 -3.04
CA ASN A 73 10.82 -7.77 -3.18
C ASN A 73 10.15 -8.22 -1.89
N ILE A 74 9.01 -7.61 -1.58
CA ILE A 74 8.14 -8.01 -0.48
C ILE A 74 6.78 -8.37 -1.04
N LYS A 75 6.21 -9.46 -0.53
CA LYS A 75 4.79 -9.77 -0.67
C LYS A 75 4.11 -9.57 0.68
N LEU A 76 3.06 -8.77 0.68
CA LEU A 76 2.20 -8.55 1.82
C LEU A 76 0.83 -9.14 1.59
N ARG A 77 0.29 -9.71 2.65
CA ARG A 77 -1.12 -10.04 2.77
C ARG A 77 -1.82 -8.94 3.56
N ILE A 78 -2.98 -8.53 3.07
CA ILE A 78 -3.86 -7.56 3.71
C ILE A 78 -5.20 -8.23 3.94
N ASP A 79 -5.63 -8.28 5.20
CA ASP A 79 -6.97 -8.75 5.57
C ASP A 79 -7.75 -7.53 6.11
N GLU A 80 -8.76 -7.09 5.38
CA GLU A 80 -9.71 -6.06 5.82
C GLU A 80 -10.91 -6.72 6.47
N VAL A 81 -11.10 -6.46 7.76
CA VAL A 81 -12.18 -7.00 8.59
C VAL A 81 -13.17 -5.89 8.91
N PRO A 82 -14.33 -5.80 8.21
CA PRO A 82 -15.33 -4.78 8.47
C PRO A 82 -15.96 -4.93 9.86
N TYR A 83 -16.10 -3.85 10.60
CA TYR A 83 -16.76 -3.87 11.91
C TYR A 83 -18.21 -4.31 11.83
N ALA A 84 -18.94 -3.85 10.80
CA ALA A 84 -20.35 -4.18 10.63
C ALA A 84 -20.61 -5.64 10.25
N SER A 85 -19.65 -6.29 9.61
CA SER A 85 -19.78 -7.66 9.09
C SER A 85 -18.41 -8.35 9.07
N PRO A 86 -17.87 -8.81 10.21
CA PRO A 86 -16.55 -9.44 10.25
C PRO A 86 -16.40 -10.69 9.36
N LYS A 87 -17.51 -11.38 9.07
CA LYS A 87 -17.55 -12.52 8.15
C LYS A 87 -17.29 -12.13 6.68
N ASP A 88 -17.46 -10.86 6.34
CA ASP A 88 -17.21 -10.32 5.01
C ASP A 88 -15.76 -9.82 4.88
N THR A 89 -14.83 -10.45 5.61
CA THR A 89 -13.40 -10.16 5.51
C THR A 89 -12.92 -10.35 4.08
N THR A 90 -12.21 -9.35 3.57
CA THR A 90 -11.57 -9.44 2.25
C THR A 90 -10.06 -9.58 2.41
N THR A 91 -9.47 -10.47 1.62
CA THR A 91 -8.02 -10.66 1.56
C THR A 91 -7.49 -10.15 0.24
N SER A 92 -6.41 -9.40 0.28
CA SER A 92 -5.68 -8.93 -0.89
C SER A 92 -4.18 -9.04 -0.69
N PHE A 93 -3.42 -8.89 -1.77
CA PHE A 93 -1.97 -8.95 -1.73
C PHE A 93 -1.36 -7.72 -2.38
N LEU A 94 -0.28 -7.22 -1.78
CA LEU A 94 0.54 -6.16 -2.32
C LEU A 94 1.95 -6.66 -2.55
N PHE A 95 2.55 -6.18 -3.61
CA PHE A 95 3.93 -6.48 -3.96
C PHE A 95 4.72 -5.18 -4.00
N PHE A 96 5.83 -5.16 -3.29
CA PHE A 96 6.75 -4.04 -3.27
C PHE A 96 8.11 -4.47 -3.76
N ARG A 97 8.81 -3.54 -4.34
CA ARG A 97 10.18 -3.69 -4.81
C ARG A 97 11.05 -2.61 -4.18
N PHE A 98 12.22 -3.03 -3.73
CA PHE A 98 13.30 -2.11 -3.41
C PHE A 98 14.31 -2.12 -4.55
N LYS A 99 14.75 -0.96 -4.90
CA LYS A 99 15.85 -0.78 -5.82
C LYS A 99 16.65 0.44 -5.40
N ASP A 100 17.95 0.25 -5.12
CA ASP A 100 18.87 1.32 -4.72
C ASP A 100 18.36 2.13 -3.51
N GLY A 101 17.66 1.47 -2.59
CA GLY A 101 17.03 2.12 -1.42
C GLY A 101 15.74 2.89 -1.71
N GLU A 102 15.25 2.91 -2.94
CA GLU A 102 13.93 3.41 -3.26
C GLU A 102 12.87 2.31 -3.12
N PHE A 103 11.77 2.67 -2.49
CA PHE A 103 10.64 1.78 -2.31
C PHE A 103 9.55 2.10 -3.33
N MET A 104 9.13 1.08 -4.06
CA MET A 104 8.13 1.19 -5.12
C MET A 104 7.13 0.06 -5.00
N MET A 105 5.87 0.33 -5.31
CA MET A 105 4.91 -0.74 -5.52
C MET A 105 5.32 -1.52 -6.78
N ASP A 106 5.46 -2.83 -6.65
CA ASP A 106 5.72 -3.71 -7.79
C ASP A 106 4.42 -3.96 -8.56
N MET A 107 4.17 -3.14 -9.56
CA MET A 107 3.02 -3.26 -10.46
C MET A 107 3.32 -4.19 -11.64
N SER A 108 4.12 -5.23 -11.40
CA SER A 108 4.43 -6.23 -12.41
C SER A 108 3.21 -7.04 -12.85
N THR A 109 3.32 -7.70 -14.00
CA THR A 109 2.30 -8.65 -14.49
C THR A 109 1.93 -9.68 -13.43
N ARG A 110 2.90 -10.11 -12.60
CA ARG A 110 2.68 -11.07 -11.52
C ARG A 110 1.71 -10.51 -10.46
N MET A 111 1.91 -9.27 -10.00
CA MET A 111 1.01 -8.62 -9.04
C MET A 111 -0.41 -8.53 -9.61
N ILE A 112 -0.53 -8.14 -10.86
CA ILE A 112 -1.82 -8.02 -11.54
C ILE A 112 -2.51 -9.38 -11.65
N VAL A 113 -1.76 -10.42 -11.99
CA VAL A 113 -2.26 -11.80 -12.04
C VAL A 113 -2.74 -12.27 -10.67
N ASP A 114 -1.95 -12.05 -9.62
CA ASP A 114 -2.31 -12.47 -8.26
C ASP A 114 -3.53 -11.69 -7.73
N PHE A 115 -3.62 -10.40 -8.06
CA PHE A 115 -4.77 -9.56 -7.72
C PHE A 115 -6.05 -9.99 -8.44
N PHE A 116 -5.98 -10.21 -9.75
CA PHE A 116 -7.14 -10.69 -10.50
C PHE A 116 -7.46 -12.15 -10.20
N GLY A 117 -6.48 -12.99 -9.91
CA GLY A 117 -6.66 -14.36 -9.48
C GLY A 117 -7.52 -14.46 -8.22
N SER A 118 -7.19 -13.72 -7.18
CA SER A 118 -7.98 -13.66 -5.95
C SER A 118 -9.39 -13.10 -6.18
N THR A 119 -9.53 -12.07 -7.04
CA THR A 119 -10.83 -11.51 -7.41
C THR A 119 -11.69 -12.51 -8.20
N ILE A 120 -11.08 -13.31 -9.06
CA ILE A 120 -11.77 -14.34 -9.83
C ILE A 120 -12.25 -15.46 -8.92
N GLU A 121 -11.42 -15.90 -7.98
CA GLU A 121 -11.80 -16.92 -6.99
C GLU A 121 -12.97 -16.48 -6.13
N GLU A 122 -12.96 -15.22 -5.68
CA GLU A 122 -14.04 -14.67 -4.84
C GLU A 122 -15.35 -14.49 -5.61
N LYS A 123 -15.29 -13.90 -6.83
CA LYS A 123 -16.49 -13.54 -7.59
C LYS A 123 -17.04 -14.66 -8.45
N TYR A 124 -16.21 -15.60 -8.85
CA TYR A 124 -16.56 -16.69 -9.75
C TYR A 124 -16.11 -18.05 -9.17
N PRO A 125 -16.63 -18.44 -7.99
CA PRO A 125 -16.21 -19.67 -7.30
C PRO A 125 -16.52 -20.95 -8.10
N ASN A 126 -17.42 -20.85 -9.07
CA ASN A 126 -17.84 -21.99 -9.91
C ASN A 126 -16.95 -22.20 -11.15
N LEU A 127 -15.95 -21.37 -11.41
CA LEU A 127 -15.00 -21.61 -12.49
C LEU A 127 -14.14 -22.84 -12.18
N THR A 128 -13.98 -23.70 -13.19
CA THR A 128 -13.03 -24.81 -13.09
C THR A 128 -11.60 -24.29 -13.04
N GLU A 129 -10.66 -25.07 -12.48
CA GLU A 129 -9.23 -24.70 -12.47
C GLU A 129 -8.66 -24.44 -13.87
N GLU A 130 -9.18 -25.16 -14.87
CA GLU A 130 -8.82 -24.97 -16.27
C GLU A 130 -9.28 -23.59 -16.79
N GLN A 131 -10.51 -23.18 -16.45
CA GLN A 131 -11.04 -21.86 -16.79
C GLN A 131 -10.28 -20.74 -16.07
N LYS A 132 -9.97 -20.91 -14.77
CA LYS A 132 -9.15 -19.97 -14.00
C LYS A 132 -7.76 -19.84 -14.63
N THR A 133 -7.12 -20.96 -14.96
CA THR A 133 -5.81 -20.98 -15.63
C THR A 133 -5.85 -20.26 -16.97
N ALA A 134 -6.88 -20.50 -17.78
CA ALA A 134 -7.04 -19.83 -19.07
C ALA A 134 -7.16 -18.30 -18.93
N VAL A 135 -7.91 -17.81 -17.93
CA VAL A 135 -8.00 -16.38 -17.64
C VAL A 135 -6.65 -15.83 -17.18
N ILE A 136 -5.95 -16.53 -16.30
CA ILE A 136 -4.62 -16.12 -15.82
C ILE A 136 -3.59 -16.08 -16.96
N GLU A 137 -3.58 -17.08 -17.83
CA GLU A 137 -2.69 -17.11 -19.00
C GLU A 137 -3.03 -15.97 -19.99
N HIS A 138 -4.31 -15.65 -20.13
CA HIS A 138 -4.73 -14.50 -20.93
C HIS A 138 -4.29 -13.18 -20.32
N LEU A 139 -4.31 -13.04 -18.99
CA LEU A 139 -3.77 -11.87 -18.27
C LEU A 139 -2.25 -11.75 -18.40
N LYS A 140 -1.53 -12.86 -18.51
CA LYS A 140 -0.07 -12.89 -18.73
C LYS A 140 0.33 -12.61 -20.20
N SER A 141 -0.61 -12.69 -21.13
CA SER A 141 -0.32 -12.45 -22.54
C SER A 141 -0.01 -10.99 -22.84
N ASP A 142 0.58 -10.70 -24.01
CA ASP A 142 1.02 -9.37 -24.46
C ASP A 142 -0.08 -8.30 -24.56
N TYR A 143 -1.32 -8.65 -24.21
CA TYR A 143 -2.45 -7.70 -24.17
C TYR A 143 -2.44 -6.77 -22.96
N ALA A 144 -1.73 -7.11 -21.89
CA ALA A 144 -1.56 -6.22 -20.74
C ALA A 144 -0.35 -5.31 -20.97
N LYS A 145 -0.60 -4.01 -21.09
CA LYS A 145 0.46 -3.00 -21.17
C LYS A 145 0.56 -2.28 -19.84
N ILE A 146 1.74 -2.37 -19.23
CA ILE A 146 2.07 -1.72 -17.99
C ILE A 146 3.16 -0.70 -18.27
N SER A 147 3.01 0.51 -17.77
CA SER A 147 4.02 1.56 -17.88
C SER A 147 4.03 2.47 -16.66
N GLY A 148 5.21 2.99 -16.35
CA GLY A 148 5.41 3.83 -15.18
C GLY A 148 5.56 3.05 -13.88
N GLU A 149 5.50 3.77 -12.77
CA GLU A 149 5.70 3.21 -11.43
C GLU A 149 4.91 4.02 -10.41
N ILE A 150 4.68 3.42 -9.24
CA ILE A 150 4.08 4.05 -8.08
C ILE A 150 5.16 4.13 -7.01
N ARG A 151 5.46 5.34 -6.56
CA ARG A 151 6.54 5.61 -5.60
C ARG A 151 6.00 5.87 -4.22
N GLY A 152 6.63 5.26 -3.21
CA GLY A 152 6.38 5.54 -1.81
C GLY A 152 7.24 6.69 -1.26
N ILE A 153 7.44 6.70 0.05
CA ILE A 153 8.36 7.61 0.73
C ILE A 153 9.81 7.15 0.49
N PRO A 154 10.79 8.05 0.35
CA PRO A 154 12.20 7.69 0.25
C PRO A 154 12.72 6.97 1.51
N ARG A 155 13.75 6.15 1.36
CA ARG A 155 14.42 5.48 2.49
C ARG A 155 14.90 6.49 3.55
N TYR A 156 15.43 7.62 3.11
CA TYR A 156 15.91 8.71 3.97
C TYR A 156 15.14 9.98 3.65
N PRO A 157 13.93 10.15 4.25
CA PRO A 157 13.09 11.28 3.94
C PRO A 157 13.71 12.58 4.43
N LYS A 158 13.66 13.59 3.57
CA LYS A 158 14.10 14.98 3.89
C LYS A 158 12.95 15.92 3.56
N VAL A 159 12.78 16.96 4.40
CA VAL A 159 11.80 18.02 4.13
C VAL A 159 12.04 18.62 2.75
N GLY A 160 11.01 18.69 1.94
CA GLY A 160 11.08 19.18 0.57
C GLY A 160 10.16 18.43 -0.39
N LYS A 161 10.24 18.83 -1.65
CA LYS A 161 9.45 18.23 -2.74
C LYS A 161 10.00 16.84 -3.07
N LEU A 162 9.09 15.90 -3.33
CA LEU A 162 9.38 14.56 -3.84
C LEU A 162 9.02 14.49 -5.33
N PRO A 163 9.64 13.58 -6.10
CA PRO A 163 9.25 13.32 -7.48
C PRO A 163 7.80 12.87 -7.58
N ASP A 164 7.08 13.45 -8.55
CA ASP A 164 5.78 12.94 -8.96
C ASP A 164 5.94 11.57 -9.62
N TYR A 165 4.85 10.80 -9.70
CA TYR A 165 4.84 9.52 -10.41
C TYR A 165 3.59 9.36 -11.26
N GLU A 166 3.71 8.51 -12.27
CA GLU A 166 2.61 8.08 -13.10
C GLU A 166 2.69 6.57 -13.31
N PHE A 167 1.55 5.92 -13.23
CA PHE A 167 1.39 4.50 -13.53
C PHE A 167 0.20 4.32 -14.47
N GLN A 168 0.38 3.49 -15.49
CA GLN A 168 -0.69 3.09 -16.39
C GLN A 168 -0.74 1.58 -16.53
N PHE A 169 -1.95 1.06 -16.48
CA PHE A 169 -2.28 -0.31 -16.79
C PHE A 169 -3.38 -0.34 -17.85
N LYS A 170 -3.12 -1.02 -18.96
CA LYS A 170 -4.09 -1.24 -20.04
C LYS A 170 -4.23 -2.73 -20.29
N PHE A 171 -5.44 -3.22 -20.27
CA PHE A 171 -5.75 -4.62 -20.55
C PHE A 171 -7.15 -4.69 -21.19
N THR A 172 -7.21 -5.12 -22.46
CA THR A 172 -8.47 -5.21 -23.22
C THR A 172 -9.29 -3.91 -23.11
N LEU A 173 -10.43 -3.96 -22.43
CA LEU A 173 -11.30 -2.79 -22.20
C LEU A 173 -10.96 -2.03 -20.90
N MET A 174 -10.07 -2.57 -20.07
CA MET A 174 -9.67 -1.94 -18.82
C MET A 174 -8.47 -1.02 -19.07
N ASN A 175 -8.65 0.25 -18.72
CA ASN A 175 -7.58 1.24 -18.73
C ASN A 175 -7.59 1.94 -17.37
N MET A 176 -6.50 1.79 -16.63
CA MET A 176 -6.30 2.45 -15.34
C MET A 176 -5.05 3.32 -15.41
N LYS A 177 -5.18 4.53 -14.90
CA LYS A 177 -4.07 5.47 -14.73
C LYS A 177 -4.09 5.99 -13.29
N VAL A 178 -2.94 5.97 -12.65
CA VAL A 178 -2.71 6.55 -11.32
C VAL A 178 -1.62 7.58 -11.43
N VAL A 179 -1.83 8.76 -10.87
CA VAL A 179 -0.85 9.86 -10.85
C VAL A 179 -0.73 10.39 -9.44
N GLY A 180 0.48 10.39 -8.89
CA GLY A 180 0.81 11.05 -7.63
C GLY A 180 1.50 12.38 -7.90
N GLN A 181 0.91 13.47 -7.39
CA GLN A 181 1.32 14.85 -7.62
C GLN A 181 1.44 15.61 -6.31
N ASP A 182 2.11 16.77 -6.35
CA ASP A 182 2.29 17.66 -5.20
C ASP A 182 2.93 16.96 -3.99
N ARG A 183 3.72 15.95 -4.26
CA ARG A 183 4.35 15.08 -3.27
C ARG A 183 5.43 15.83 -2.52
N ARG A 184 5.38 15.81 -1.20
CA ARG A 184 6.37 16.52 -0.35
C ARG A 184 6.44 15.95 1.06
N ILE A 185 7.60 16.02 1.67
CA ILE A 185 7.77 15.89 3.11
C ILE A 185 7.67 17.29 3.72
N VAL A 186 6.69 17.50 4.58
CA VAL A 186 6.39 18.85 5.12
C VAL A 186 7.02 19.10 6.49
N GLY A 187 7.46 18.06 7.19
CA GLY A 187 8.07 18.18 8.52
C GLY A 187 8.03 16.86 9.28
N THR A 188 8.17 16.99 10.60
CA THR A 188 8.09 15.87 11.55
C THR A 188 7.07 16.17 12.64
N GLU A 189 6.47 15.12 13.19
CA GLU A 189 5.51 15.19 14.30
C GLU A 189 5.59 13.93 15.13
N ARG A 190 5.36 14.04 16.43
CA ARG A 190 5.27 12.89 17.34
C ARG A 190 3.81 12.45 17.45
N ILE A 191 3.53 11.19 17.10
CA ILE A 191 2.18 10.62 17.08
C ILE A 191 2.05 9.54 18.15
N GLN A 192 1.06 9.68 19.01
CA GLN A 192 0.63 8.66 19.96
C GLN A 192 -0.46 7.80 19.32
N THR A 193 -0.29 6.48 19.39
CA THR A 193 -1.28 5.47 18.98
C THR A 193 -1.42 4.41 20.05
N GLU A 194 -2.32 3.45 19.88
CA GLU A 194 -2.43 2.27 20.76
C GLU A 194 -1.17 1.38 20.67
N ALA A 195 -0.45 1.40 19.54
CA ALA A 195 0.79 0.65 19.35
C ALA A 195 2.01 1.32 20.00
N GLY A 196 1.93 2.61 20.38
CA GLY A 196 3.03 3.34 21.00
C GLY A 196 3.13 4.80 20.57
N LEU A 197 4.27 5.41 20.90
CA LEU A 197 4.62 6.78 20.58
C LEU A 197 5.72 6.77 19.50
N PHE A 198 5.49 7.49 18.40
CA PHE A 198 6.35 7.45 17.22
C PHE A 198 6.75 8.85 16.78
N ASP A 199 8.03 9.06 16.51
CA ASP A 199 8.53 10.25 15.82
C ASP A 199 8.40 10.04 14.32
N CYS A 200 7.53 10.82 13.67
CA CYS A 200 7.11 10.59 12.30
C CYS A 200 7.55 11.70 11.36
N PHE A 201 7.89 11.36 10.12
CA PHE A 201 7.87 12.28 8.99
C PHE A 201 6.45 12.42 8.45
N ILE A 202 6.10 13.62 8.03
CA ILE A 202 4.80 13.93 7.44
C ILE A 202 4.97 14.04 5.93
N MET A 203 4.26 13.21 5.18
CA MET A 203 4.17 13.28 3.73
C MET A 203 2.78 13.74 3.31
N GLU A 204 2.74 14.64 2.34
CA GLU A 204 1.50 15.06 1.68
C GLU A 204 1.61 14.77 0.19
N GLU A 205 0.51 14.32 -0.41
CA GLU A 205 0.39 14.12 -1.84
C GLU A 205 -1.05 14.20 -2.34
N THR A 206 -1.22 14.40 -3.62
CA THR A 206 -2.50 14.33 -4.34
C THR A 206 -2.45 13.13 -5.27
N ILE A 207 -3.36 12.17 -5.11
CA ILE A 207 -3.46 10.98 -5.92
C ILE A 207 -4.68 11.07 -6.82
N SER A 208 -4.46 11.00 -8.13
CA SER A 208 -5.53 10.95 -9.12
C SER A 208 -5.59 9.56 -9.73
N THR A 209 -6.74 8.91 -9.62
CA THR A 209 -7.00 7.60 -10.21
C THR A 209 -8.09 7.71 -11.26
N LYS A 210 -7.81 7.19 -12.46
CA LYS A 210 -8.78 7.07 -13.54
C LYS A 210 -8.85 5.61 -13.99
N ALA A 211 -10.05 5.04 -13.98
CA ALA A 211 -10.29 3.68 -14.46
C ALA A 211 -11.63 3.61 -15.19
N LEU A 212 -11.62 3.28 -16.47
CA LEU A 212 -12.82 3.29 -17.33
C LEU A 212 -13.52 4.66 -17.29
N ILE A 213 -14.76 4.69 -16.78
CA ILE A 213 -15.57 5.90 -16.61
C ILE A 213 -15.39 6.53 -15.21
N PHE A 214 -14.65 5.87 -14.33
CA PHE A 214 -14.44 6.31 -12.97
C PHE A 214 -13.21 7.21 -12.89
N LYS A 215 -13.38 8.35 -12.21
CA LYS A 215 -12.26 9.25 -11.86
C LYS A 215 -12.39 9.62 -10.40
N ASP A 216 -11.29 9.48 -9.67
CA ASP A 216 -11.18 9.88 -8.28
C ASP A 216 -9.93 10.74 -8.07
N VAL A 217 -10.01 11.66 -7.11
CA VAL A 217 -8.89 12.50 -6.70
C VAL A 217 -8.91 12.59 -5.19
N GLU A 218 -7.84 12.15 -4.57
CA GLU A 218 -7.68 12.13 -3.12
C GLU A 218 -6.45 12.94 -2.73
N LYS A 219 -6.54 13.63 -1.61
CA LYS A 219 -5.41 14.28 -0.94
C LYS A 219 -5.10 13.52 0.32
N THR A 220 -3.88 13.04 0.42
CA THR A 220 -3.42 12.28 1.58
C THR A 220 -2.41 13.06 2.40
N LYS A 221 -2.50 12.88 3.71
CA LYS A 221 -1.49 13.28 4.67
C LYS A 221 -1.15 12.09 5.52
N SER A 222 0.11 11.66 5.44
CA SER A 222 0.57 10.39 5.99
C SER A 222 1.77 10.62 6.90
N TRP A 223 1.80 9.93 8.04
CA TRP A 223 2.86 9.98 9.05
C TRP A 223 3.63 8.67 9.04
N TYR A 224 4.92 8.75 8.81
CA TYR A 224 5.81 7.59 8.70
C TYR A 224 6.90 7.66 9.76
N ALA A 225 7.11 6.58 10.52
CA ALA A 225 8.18 6.44 11.48
C ALA A 225 9.28 5.50 10.98
N TYR A 226 10.53 5.79 11.35
CA TYR A 226 11.65 4.90 11.08
C TYR A 226 11.42 3.50 11.69
N GLY A 227 11.72 2.46 10.92
CA GLY A 227 11.58 1.07 11.33
C GLY A 227 10.14 0.59 11.56
N ILE A 228 9.14 1.45 11.34
CA ILE A 228 7.72 1.15 11.56
C ILE A 228 6.91 1.30 10.26
N GLY A 229 7.23 2.30 9.45
CA GLY A 229 6.45 2.65 8.27
C GLY A 229 5.30 3.57 8.59
N LEU A 230 4.13 3.34 7.99
CA LEU A 230 2.94 4.16 8.20
C LEU A 230 2.43 4.03 9.65
N VAL A 231 2.25 5.17 10.31
CA VAL A 231 1.68 5.26 11.66
C VAL A 231 0.27 5.82 11.62
N LYS A 232 0.03 6.78 10.73
CA LYS A 232 -1.28 7.41 10.55
C LYS A 232 -1.43 7.91 9.13
N GLU A 233 -2.66 7.87 8.62
CA GLU A 233 -3.04 8.50 7.36
C GLU A 233 -4.39 9.18 7.47
N ILE A 234 -4.50 10.33 6.83
CA ILE A 234 -5.73 11.07 6.63
C ILE A 234 -5.95 11.19 5.13
N THR A 235 -7.10 10.75 4.67
CA THR A 235 -7.54 10.87 3.28
C THR A 235 -8.66 11.88 3.17
N CYS A 236 -8.50 12.86 2.30
CA CYS A 236 -9.51 13.85 1.95
C CYS A 236 -9.88 13.72 0.46
N ASP A 237 -11.09 14.14 0.11
CA ASP A 237 -11.48 14.26 -1.29
C ASP A 237 -10.79 15.46 -1.98
N LYS A 238 -11.08 15.65 -3.28
CA LYS A 238 -10.52 16.75 -4.09
C LYS A 238 -10.77 18.14 -3.48
N ASP A 239 -11.86 18.30 -2.74
CA ASP A 239 -12.28 19.57 -2.13
C ASP A 239 -11.71 19.74 -0.70
N GLY A 240 -10.92 18.77 -0.23
CA GLY A 240 -10.29 18.78 1.11
C GLY A 240 -11.19 18.30 2.23
N LYS A 241 -12.35 17.72 1.92
CA LYS A 241 -13.24 17.15 2.93
C LYS A 241 -12.74 15.78 3.36
N LEU A 242 -12.67 15.55 4.67
CA LEU A 242 -12.27 14.27 5.25
C LEU A 242 -13.11 13.10 4.71
N VAL A 243 -12.46 12.07 4.23
CA VAL A 243 -13.04 10.80 3.77
C VAL A 243 -12.82 9.72 4.80
N SER A 244 -11.56 9.48 5.17
CA SER A 244 -11.17 8.45 6.13
C SER A 244 -9.92 8.82 6.90
N THR A 245 -9.73 8.13 8.03
CA THR A 245 -8.48 8.12 8.78
C THR A 245 -8.11 6.69 9.07
N MET A 246 -6.82 6.38 8.92
CA MET A 246 -6.23 5.10 9.28
C MET A 246 -5.14 5.36 10.31
N ILE A 247 -5.12 4.59 11.42
CA ILE A 247 -4.15 4.74 12.49
C ILE A 247 -3.64 3.38 12.94
N LEU A 248 -2.32 3.30 13.17
CA LEU A 248 -1.66 2.10 13.67
C LEU A 248 -2.23 1.72 15.04
N ASN A 249 -2.78 0.51 15.13
CA ASN A 249 -3.43 0.02 16.33
C ASN A 249 -2.52 -0.90 17.13
N LYS A 250 -1.88 -1.88 16.46
CA LYS A 250 -1.05 -2.87 17.14
C LYS A 250 0.04 -3.42 16.23
N ILE A 251 1.19 -3.72 16.82
CA ILE A 251 2.30 -4.50 16.24
C ILE A 251 2.34 -5.83 17.00
N TYR A 252 2.40 -6.97 16.27
CA TYR A 252 2.31 -8.33 16.86
C TYR A 252 3.67 -9.01 16.91
#